data_068104782f89483d64c37a14a291596b
#
_entry.id   068104782f89483d64c37a14a291596b
#
_cell.length_a   1.000
_cell.length_b   1.000
_cell.length_c   1.000
_cell.angle_alpha   90.00
_cell.angle_beta   90.00
_cell.angle_gamma   90.00
#
_symmetry.space_group_name_H-M   'P 1'
#
loop_
_entity.id
_entity.type
_entity.pdbx_description
1 polymer ?
#
loop_
_entity_poly.entity_id
_entity_poly.type
_entity_poly.pdbx_seq_one_letter_code
_entity_poly.pdbx_strand_id
1 'polypeptide(L)'
;MDDGFAYTTIGHRGLTICNPIGSDELDSIVSLIVTSGPPTGRALDIGCGKAELLIRLCERSGWAGLGVDPNAAFVAEARAAIATRAPGRVEILEGTADQLSHATYDVAAALGASHALGGTEPALAALAGATDPGGHVVFGESFWRHPPGAAALEVLGMPADELGLLHELVATVDAAGLEPLEVVVAREHDWDRYEWAHLRNLEAHARSHPDDPQAARLWARRERWRDAYLRAGRDLLGFALIVARRR
;
A
#
# COMPACT_ATOMS: atom_id res chain seq x y z
N MET A 1 -20.66 -0.72 9.50
CA MET A 1 -19.33 -0.68 8.84
C MET A 1 -18.89 -2.12 8.69
N ASP A 2 -18.48 -2.55 7.53
CA ASP A 2 -17.97 -3.90 7.33
C ASP A 2 -16.78 -4.14 8.27
N ASP A 3 -16.69 -5.32 8.91
CA ASP A 3 -15.64 -5.62 9.89
C ASP A 3 -14.21 -5.48 9.29
N GLY A 4 -14.06 -5.65 7.97
CA GLY A 4 -12.80 -5.45 7.25
C GLY A 4 -12.33 -3.99 7.25
N PHE A 5 -13.19 -3.07 6.89
CA PHE A 5 -12.85 -1.64 6.90
C PHE A 5 -12.68 -1.08 8.32
N ALA A 6 -13.43 -1.58 9.31
CA ALA A 6 -13.27 -1.15 10.69
C ALA A 6 -11.87 -1.48 11.23
N TYR A 7 -11.39 -2.71 10.98
CA TYR A 7 -10.05 -3.14 11.40
C TYR A 7 -8.96 -2.25 10.80
N THR A 8 -9.01 -2.06 9.49
CA THR A 8 -8.02 -1.23 8.79
C THR A 8 -8.11 0.25 9.20
N THR A 9 -9.31 0.84 9.25
CA THR A 9 -9.50 2.25 9.62
C THR A 9 -9.00 2.55 11.03
N ILE A 10 -9.34 1.70 11.99
CA ILE A 10 -8.94 1.88 13.39
C ILE A 10 -7.44 1.65 13.54
N GLY A 11 -6.92 0.59 12.94
CA GLY A 11 -5.50 0.23 13.02
C GLY A 11 -4.57 1.32 12.47
N HIS A 12 -4.98 2.00 11.41
CA HIS A 12 -4.16 3.04 10.77
C HIS A 12 -4.38 4.46 11.31
N ARG A 13 -5.09 4.65 12.42
CA ARG A 13 -5.23 5.99 13.03
C ARG A 13 -3.87 6.61 13.34
N GLY A 14 -3.67 7.86 12.90
CA GLY A 14 -2.41 8.57 13.09
C GLY A 14 -1.23 8.11 12.25
N LEU A 15 -1.39 7.08 11.40
CA LEU A 15 -0.40 6.72 10.39
C LEU A 15 -0.71 7.48 9.10
N THR A 16 0.27 8.13 8.51
CA THR A 16 0.15 8.76 7.18
C THR A 16 0.42 7.77 6.05
N ILE A 17 1.35 6.84 6.27
CA ILE A 17 1.66 5.74 5.36
C ILE A 17 0.97 4.49 5.88
N CYS A 18 0.12 3.87 5.06
CA CYS A 18 -0.68 2.69 5.43
C CYS A 18 0.00 1.36 5.06
N ASN A 19 1.33 1.37 4.92
CA ASN A 19 2.17 0.22 4.58
C ASN A 19 3.37 0.17 5.53
N PRO A 20 4.02 -1.00 5.71
CA PRO A 20 5.18 -1.15 6.58
C PRO A 20 6.47 -0.62 5.93
N ILE A 21 6.44 0.59 5.42
CA ILE A 21 7.56 1.27 4.76
C ILE A 21 7.93 2.56 5.50
N GLY A 22 9.19 2.90 5.54
CA GLY A 22 9.66 4.14 6.16
C GLY A 22 9.39 5.37 5.30
N SER A 23 9.39 6.54 5.94
CA SER A 23 9.17 7.81 5.26
C SER A 23 10.31 8.14 4.28
N ASP A 24 11.52 7.80 4.64
CA ASP A 24 12.74 8.00 3.84
C ASP A 24 12.79 7.09 2.60
N GLU A 25 12.31 5.85 2.71
CA GLU A 25 12.16 4.96 1.56
C GLU A 25 11.12 5.50 0.58
N LEU A 26 9.96 5.95 1.06
CA LEU A 26 8.96 6.56 0.19
C LEU A 26 9.49 7.83 -0.47
N ASP A 27 10.25 8.64 0.26
CA ASP A 27 10.90 9.86 -0.27
C ASP A 27 11.96 9.54 -1.33
N SER A 28 12.69 8.45 -1.22
CA SER A 28 13.66 8.01 -2.22
C SER A 28 12.96 7.62 -3.54
N ILE A 29 11.86 6.88 -3.45
CA ILE A 29 11.03 6.52 -4.62
C ILE A 29 10.47 7.77 -5.30
N VAL A 30 9.90 8.70 -4.54
CA VAL A 30 9.39 9.96 -5.09
C VAL A 30 10.50 10.76 -5.77
N SER A 31 11.70 10.81 -5.17
CA SER A 31 12.85 11.50 -5.75
C SER A 31 13.30 10.89 -7.08
N LEU A 32 13.36 9.55 -7.15
CA LEU A 32 13.68 8.82 -8.37
C LEU A 32 12.70 9.18 -9.50
N ILE A 33 11.39 9.10 -9.22
CA ILE A 33 10.33 9.38 -10.19
C ILE A 33 10.39 10.83 -10.68
N VAL A 34 10.51 11.80 -9.77
CA VAL A 34 10.54 13.22 -10.13
C VAL A 34 11.78 13.56 -10.95
N THR A 35 12.92 12.94 -10.65
CA THR A 35 14.18 13.19 -11.37
C THR A 35 14.19 12.58 -12.77
N SER A 36 13.54 11.42 -12.95
CA SER A 36 13.50 10.69 -14.24
C SER A 36 12.24 10.97 -15.07
N GLY A 37 11.25 11.62 -14.49
CA GLY A 37 9.96 11.91 -15.14
C GLY A 37 9.98 13.22 -15.96
N PRO A 38 8.87 13.51 -16.65
CA PRO A 38 8.72 14.73 -17.44
C PRO A 38 8.58 15.97 -16.54
N PRO A 39 8.84 17.17 -17.06
CA PRO A 39 8.70 18.43 -16.29
C PRO A 39 7.25 18.73 -15.87
N THR A 40 6.27 18.19 -16.59
CA THR A 40 4.84 18.22 -16.26
C THR A 40 4.25 16.84 -16.46
N GLY A 41 3.41 16.38 -15.53
CA GLY A 41 2.89 15.02 -15.59
C GLY A 41 1.63 14.79 -14.77
N ARG A 42 1.10 13.58 -14.87
CA ARG A 42 -0.05 13.10 -14.13
C ARG A 42 0.25 11.78 -13.45
N ALA A 43 -0.20 11.62 -12.22
CA ALA A 43 -0.03 10.40 -11.46
C ALA A 43 -1.40 9.80 -11.07
N LEU A 44 -1.48 8.47 -11.07
CA LEU A 44 -2.61 7.68 -10.58
C LEU A 44 -2.15 6.82 -9.40
N ASP A 45 -2.99 6.71 -8.36
CA ASP A 45 -2.74 5.78 -7.24
C ASP A 45 -4.03 5.00 -6.94
N ILE A 46 -4.00 3.68 -7.16
CA ILE A 46 -5.13 2.77 -6.96
C ILE A 46 -5.03 2.13 -5.59
N GLY A 47 -6.06 2.30 -4.76
CA GLY A 47 -6.00 1.97 -3.35
C GLY A 47 -5.11 2.95 -2.58
N CYS A 48 -5.26 4.23 -2.88
CA CYS A 48 -4.34 5.28 -2.44
C CYS A 48 -4.33 5.51 -0.91
N GLY A 49 -5.25 4.90 -0.16
CA GLY A 49 -5.36 5.09 1.27
C GLY A 49 -5.49 6.56 1.64
N LYS A 50 -4.53 7.07 2.39
CA LYS A 50 -4.45 8.49 2.78
C LYS A 50 -3.67 9.36 1.78
N ALA A 51 -3.38 8.83 0.59
CA ALA A 51 -2.75 9.49 -0.56
C ALA A 51 -1.33 10.04 -0.31
N GLU A 52 -0.57 9.48 0.64
CA GLU A 52 0.74 10.05 1.00
C GLU A 52 1.74 9.99 -0.16
N LEU A 53 1.73 8.94 -0.99
CA LEU A 53 2.56 8.87 -2.21
C LEU A 53 2.21 10.00 -3.17
N LEU A 54 0.92 10.16 -3.52
CA LEU A 54 0.47 11.21 -4.45
C LEU A 54 0.77 12.61 -3.93
N ILE A 55 0.53 12.86 -2.64
CA ILE A 55 0.80 14.16 -2.03
C ILE A 55 2.27 14.50 -2.18
N ARG A 56 3.20 13.62 -1.77
CA ARG A 56 4.65 13.86 -1.90
C ARG A 56 5.09 14.04 -3.33
N LEU A 57 4.57 13.22 -4.24
CA LEU A 57 4.88 13.31 -5.65
C LEU A 57 4.46 14.67 -6.22
N CYS A 58 3.21 15.09 -5.99
CA CYS A 58 2.68 16.35 -6.51
C CYS A 58 3.26 17.60 -5.82
N GLU A 59 3.62 17.50 -4.53
CA GLU A 59 4.35 18.57 -3.83
C GLU A 59 5.72 18.85 -4.50
N ARG A 60 6.46 17.80 -4.86
CA ARG A 60 7.82 17.92 -5.39
C ARG A 60 7.87 18.19 -6.88
N SER A 61 6.98 17.58 -7.66
CA SER A 61 6.99 17.69 -9.12
C SER A 61 6.11 18.83 -9.64
N GLY A 62 5.09 19.23 -8.87
CA GLY A 62 4.04 20.11 -9.36
C GLY A 62 3.02 19.43 -10.28
N TRP A 63 3.06 18.10 -10.42
CA TRP A 63 2.13 17.31 -11.23
C TRP A 63 0.71 17.29 -10.69
N ALA A 64 -0.24 16.85 -11.52
CA ALA A 64 -1.59 16.52 -11.09
C ALA A 64 -1.67 15.05 -10.66
N GLY A 65 -2.46 14.75 -9.62
CA GLY A 65 -2.65 13.40 -9.11
C GLY A 65 -4.12 13.03 -9.00
N LEU A 66 -4.44 11.78 -9.28
CA LEU A 66 -5.74 11.16 -9.03
C LEU A 66 -5.54 9.93 -8.14
N GLY A 67 -6.21 9.88 -7.00
CA GLY A 67 -6.27 8.70 -6.14
C GLY A 67 -7.67 8.10 -6.12
N VAL A 68 -7.76 6.80 -5.94
CA VAL A 68 -9.03 6.11 -5.67
C VAL A 68 -8.88 5.19 -4.49
N ASP A 69 -9.82 5.25 -3.54
CA ASP A 69 -9.89 4.37 -2.38
C ASP A 69 -11.35 4.18 -1.92
N PRO A 70 -11.81 2.96 -1.62
CA PRO A 70 -13.18 2.72 -1.16
C PRO A 70 -13.40 3.05 0.32
N ASN A 71 -12.34 3.31 1.11
CA ASN A 71 -12.45 3.60 2.52
C ASN A 71 -12.74 5.10 2.76
N ALA A 72 -13.99 5.44 3.00
CA ALA A 72 -14.44 6.82 3.23
C ALA A 72 -13.64 7.56 4.33
N ALA A 73 -13.17 6.85 5.38
CA ALA A 73 -12.38 7.46 6.44
C ALA A 73 -10.98 7.85 5.94
N PHE A 74 -10.33 6.99 5.14
CA PHE A 74 -9.05 7.31 4.52
C PHE A 74 -9.18 8.44 3.51
N VAL A 75 -10.24 8.43 2.69
CA VAL A 75 -10.53 9.50 1.73
C VAL A 75 -10.73 10.84 2.44
N ALA A 76 -11.42 10.87 3.59
CA ALA A 76 -11.59 12.10 4.37
C ALA A 76 -10.25 12.63 4.90
N GLU A 77 -9.38 11.76 5.44
CA GLU A 77 -8.04 12.14 5.89
C GLU A 77 -7.15 12.60 4.71
N ALA A 78 -7.20 11.90 3.57
CA ALA A 78 -6.49 12.28 2.35
C ALA A 78 -6.88 13.69 1.88
N ARG A 79 -8.19 13.96 1.77
CA ARG A 79 -8.71 15.28 1.37
C ARG A 79 -8.27 16.41 2.31
N ALA A 80 -8.24 16.13 3.63
CA ALA A 80 -7.76 17.10 4.62
C ALA A 80 -6.26 17.39 4.45
N ALA A 81 -5.44 16.37 4.22
CA ALA A 81 -4.01 16.53 3.96
C ALA A 81 -3.74 17.26 2.63
N ILE A 82 -4.48 16.93 1.57
CA ILE A 82 -4.36 17.56 0.25
C ILE A 82 -4.69 19.05 0.32
N ALA A 83 -5.72 19.42 1.06
CA ALA A 83 -6.13 20.83 1.20
C ALA A 83 -5.00 21.73 1.76
N THR A 84 -4.09 21.15 2.54
CA THR A 84 -2.95 21.88 3.13
C THR A 84 -1.65 21.74 2.36
N ARG A 85 -1.39 20.55 1.75
CA ARG A 85 -0.08 20.19 1.20
C ARG A 85 -0.03 20.24 -0.33
N ALA A 86 -1.12 19.90 -1.01
CA ALA A 86 -1.18 19.85 -2.47
C ALA A 86 -2.50 20.42 -3.03
N PRO A 87 -2.92 21.64 -2.60
CA PRO A 87 -4.22 22.19 -2.97
C PRO A 87 -4.36 22.37 -4.48
N GLY A 88 -5.49 21.87 -5.03
CA GLY A 88 -5.79 21.94 -6.46
C GLY A 88 -4.93 21.05 -7.36
N ARG A 89 -4.06 20.20 -6.80
CA ARG A 89 -3.20 19.29 -7.57
C ARG A 89 -3.63 17.83 -7.49
N VAL A 90 -4.20 17.41 -6.37
CA VAL A 90 -4.59 16.03 -6.14
C VAL A 90 -6.09 15.95 -5.93
N GLU A 91 -6.72 15.03 -6.65
CA GLU A 91 -8.13 14.65 -6.51
C GLU A 91 -8.24 13.24 -5.94
N ILE A 92 -9.24 13.00 -5.08
CA ILE A 92 -9.52 11.66 -4.55
C ILE A 92 -10.96 11.27 -4.85
N LEU A 93 -11.09 10.15 -5.55
CA LEU A 93 -12.35 9.46 -5.79
C LEU A 93 -12.59 8.46 -4.64
N GLU A 94 -13.71 8.60 -3.95
CA GLU A 94 -14.20 7.58 -3.04
C GLU A 94 -14.90 6.49 -3.85
N GLY A 95 -14.22 5.36 -4.06
CA GLY A 95 -14.72 4.30 -4.93
C GLY A 95 -13.67 3.23 -5.24
N THR A 96 -13.90 2.49 -6.29
CA THR A 96 -13.08 1.37 -6.76
C THR A 96 -12.49 1.63 -8.16
N ALA A 97 -11.49 0.85 -8.54
CA ALA A 97 -10.73 1.04 -9.78
C ALA A 97 -11.59 0.98 -11.06
N ASP A 98 -12.71 0.24 -11.04
CA ASP A 98 -13.65 0.13 -12.17
C ASP A 98 -14.37 1.44 -12.52
N GLN A 99 -14.33 2.42 -11.62
CA GLN A 99 -14.89 3.77 -11.84
C GLN A 99 -13.90 4.72 -12.50
N LEU A 100 -12.65 4.30 -12.69
CA LEU A 100 -11.63 5.10 -13.35
C LEU A 100 -11.86 5.14 -14.88
N SER A 101 -11.57 6.28 -15.48
CA SER A 101 -11.53 6.41 -16.94
C SER A 101 -10.33 5.64 -17.52
N HIS A 102 -10.40 5.25 -18.80
CA HIS A 102 -9.28 4.62 -19.52
C HIS A 102 -8.18 5.62 -19.92
N ALA A 103 -7.89 6.60 -19.08
CA ALA A 103 -6.79 7.54 -19.29
C ALA A 103 -5.46 6.89 -18.88
N THR A 104 -4.38 7.34 -19.52
CA THR A 104 -3.02 6.95 -19.12
C THR A 104 -2.32 8.07 -18.35
N TYR A 105 -1.30 7.72 -17.59
CA TYR A 105 -0.58 8.58 -16.66
C TYR A 105 0.92 8.39 -16.82
N ASP A 106 1.70 9.41 -16.48
CA ASP A 106 3.16 9.31 -16.43
C ASP A 106 3.61 8.38 -15.29
N VAL A 107 2.78 8.29 -14.24
CA VAL A 107 2.97 7.34 -13.13
C VAL A 107 1.65 6.69 -12.76
N ALA A 108 1.64 5.36 -12.64
CA ALA A 108 0.55 4.62 -12.01
C ALA A 108 1.08 3.82 -10.81
N ALA A 109 0.34 3.84 -9.70
CA ALA A 109 0.74 3.21 -8.46
C ALA A 109 -0.36 2.34 -7.84
N ALA A 110 0.04 1.31 -7.11
CA ALA A 110 -0.77 0.57 -6.15
C ALA A 110 0.14 0.01 -5.05
N LEU A 111 -0.04 0.45 -3.82
CA LEU A 111 0.79 0.07 -2.68
C LEU A 111 0.00 -0.78 -1.69
N GLY A 112 0.22 -2.11 -1.69
CA GLY A 112 -0.51 -3.05 -0.82
C GLY A 112 -1.99 -3.20 -1.18
N ALA A 113 -2.36 -2.91 -2.43
CA ALA A 113 -3.73 -2.88 -2.92
C ALA A 113 -4.00 -3.90 -4.05
N SER A 114 -3.10 -4.83 -4.34
CA SER A 114 -3.23 -5.84 -5.39
C SER A 114 -4.51 -6.68 -5.24
N HIS A 115 -4.90 -6.99 -4.01
CA HIS A 115 -6.12 -7.73 -3.70
C HIS A 115 -7.39 -7.05 -4.22
N ALA A 116 -7.42 -5.71 -4.28
CA ALA A 116 -8.54 -4.95 -4.82
C ALA A 116 -8.61 -5.01 -6.36
N LEU A 117 -7.55 -5.47 -7.00
CA LEU A 117 -7.41 -5.61 -8.46
C LEU A 117 -7.40 -7.09 -8.91
N GLY A 118 -7.68 -8.02 -8.00
CA GLY A 118 -7.75 -9.45 -8.29
C GLY A 118 -6.42 -10.20 -8.13
N GLY A 119 -5.45 -9.62 -7.46
CA GLY A 119 -4.13 -10.19 -7.15
C GLY A 119 -2.99 -9.50 -7.90
N THR A 120 -1.78 -10.01 -7.70
CA THR A 120 -0.53 -9.38 -8.20
C THR A 120 -0.49 -9.22 -9.72
N GLU A 121 -0.73 -10.29 -10.47
CA GLU A 121 -0.67 -10.26 -11.94
C GLU A 121 -1.74 -9.33 -12.56
N PRO A 122 -3.04 -9.43 -12.18
CA PRO A 122 -4.05 -8.48 -12.67
C PRO A 122 -3.75 -7.03 -12.27
N ALA A 123 -3.21 -6.78 -11.08
CA ALA A 123 -2.84 -5.44 -10.64
C ALA A 123 -1.72 -4.86 -11.51
N LEU A 124 -0.67 -5.62 -11.78
CA LEU A 124 0.43 -5.20 -12.66
C LEU A 124 -0.04 -4.96 -14.09
N ALA A 125 -0.93 -5.80 -14.62
CA ALA A 125 -1.54 -5.58 -15.95
C ALA A 125 -2.36 -4.29 -15.99
N ALA A 126 -3.16 -4.02 -14.95
CA ALA A 126 -3.95 -2.79 -14.84
C ALA A 126 -3.05 -1.54 -14.76
N LEU A 127 -2.00 -1.59 -13.95
CA LEU A 127 -1.03 -0.49 -13.82
C LEU A 127 -0.27 -0.26 -15.13
N ALA A 128 0.19 -1.33 -15.79
CA ALA A 128 0.84 -1.22 -17.10
C ALA A 128 -0.09 -0.59 -18.13
N GLY A 129 -1.38 -0.98 -18.12
CA GLY A 129 -2.39 -0.40 -19.02
C GLY A 129 -2.67 1.08 -18.73
N ALA A 130 -2.59 1.50 -17.47
CA ALA A 130 -2.83 2.87 -17.03
C ALA A 130 -1.57 3.78 -17.10
N THR A 131 -0.41 3.26 -17.49
CA THR A 131 0.84 4.03 -17.57
C THR A 131 1.17 4.33 -19.02
N ASP A 132 1.63 5.53 -19.34
CA ASP A 132 2.14 5.88 -20.68
C ASP A 132 3.40 5.07 -21.02
N PRO A 133 3.67 4.76 -22.32
CA PRO A 133 4.95 4.15 -22.70
C PRO A 133 6.14 4.99 -22.21
N GLY A 134 7.09 4.33 -21.56
CA GLY A 134 8.23 5.00 -20.90
C GLY A 134 7.92 5.62 -19.54
N GLY A 135 6.65 5.65 -19.11
CA GLY A 135 6.22 6.09 -17.78
C GLY A 135 6.56 5.08 -16.69
N HIS A 136 6.31 5.44 -15.44
CA HIS A 136 6.68 4.64 -14.28
C HIS A 136 5.49 3.94 -13.63
N VAL A 137 5.71 2.74 -13.16
CA VAL A 137 4.80 2.02 -12.26
C VAL A 137 5.45 1.95 -10.88
N VAL A 138 4.69 2.26 -9.82
CA VAL A 138 5.09 2.01 -8.43
C VAL A 138 4.19 0.93 -7.87
N PHE A 139 4.76 -0.23 -7.62
CA PHE A 139 4.04 -1.38 -7.11
C PHE A 139 4.56 -1.75 -5.72
N GLY A 140 3.67 -1.77 -4.73
CA GLY A 140 4.00 -2.18 -3.36
C GLY A 140 3.31 -3.48 -3.02
N GLU A 141 4.06 -4.51 -2.61
CA GLU A 141 3.49 -5.82 -2.30
C GLU A 141 4.25 -6.54 -1.21
N SER A 142 3.52 -7.39 -0.48
CA SER A 142 4.09 -8.31 0.49
C SER A 142 4.73 -9.52 -0.22
N PHE A 143 5.74 -10.11 0.40
CA PHE A 143 6.42 -11.29 -0.10
C PHE A 143 6.96 -12.15 1.05
N TRP A 144 7.24 -13.44 0.79
CA TRP A 144 7.97 -14.28 1.73
C TRP A 144 9.47 -13.96 1.65
N ARG A 145 10.09 -13.58 2.78
CA ARG A 145 11.54 -13.35 2.86
C ARG A 145 12.34 -14.63 2.55
N HIS A 146 11.78 -15.77 2.95
CA HIS A 146 12.25 -17.12 2.62
C HIS A 146 11.07 -18.10 2.61
N PRO A 147 11.20 -19.30 2.01
CA PRO A 147 10.10 -20.26 1.94
C PRO A 147 9.55 -20.59 3.34
N PRO A 148 8.24 -20.39 3.60
CA PRO A 148 7.65 -20.62 4.90
C PRO A 148 7.52 -22.12 5.19
N GLY A 149 7.82 -22.53 6.43
CA GLY A 149 7.54 -23.88 6.90
C GLY A 149 6.07 -24.08 7.31
N ALA A 150 5.59 -25.32 7.27
CA ALA A 150 4.18 -25.66 7.58
C ALA A 150 3.70 -25.11 8.94
N ALA A 151 4.54 -25.19 9.99
CA ALA A 151 4.19 -24.68 11.31
C ALA A 151 4.01 -23.16 11.35
N ALA A 152 4.80 -22.42 10.56
CA ALA A 152 4.67 -20.97 10.46
C ALA A 152 3.41 -20.57 9.68
N LEU A 153 3.09 -21.27 8.60
CA LEU A 153 1.85 -21.09 7.83
C LEU A 153 0.61 -21.32 8.69
N GLU A 154 0.63 -22.37 9.53
CA GLU A 154 -0.45 -22.63 10.48
C GLU A 154 -0.62 -21.47 11.47
N VAL A 155 0.47 -20.95 12.02
CA VAL A 155 0.46 -19.81 12.97
C VAL A 155 -0.06 -18.55 12.31
N LEU A 156 0.33 -18.26 11.06
CA LEU A 156 -0.10 -17.09 10.31
C LEU A 156 -1.53 -17.23 9.78
N GLY A 157 -2.02 -18.47 9.63
CA GLY A 157 -3.31 -18.76 9.00
C GLY A 157 -3.30 -18.40 7.50
N MET A 158 -2.14 -18.51 6.84
CA MET A 158 -1.93 -18.18 5.42
C MET A 158 -1.51 -19.42 4.65
N PRO A 159 -1.99 -19.62 3.41
CA PRO A 159 -1.46 -20.67 2.53
C PRO A 159 -0.06 -20.28 2.00
N ALA A 160 0.72 -21.30 1.56
CA ALA A 160 2.09 -21.06 1.10
C ALA A 160 2.16 -20.24 -0.19
N ASP A 161 1.13 -20.35 -1.02
CA ASP A 161 0.96 -19.66 -2.30
C ASP A 161 0.27 -18.29 -2.20
N GLU A 162 -0.02 -17.82 -0.97
CA GLU A 162 -0.56 -16.47 -0.74
C GLU A 162 0.42 -15.38 -1.21
N LEU A 163 1.72 -15.58 -0.96
CA LEU A 163 2.79 -14.66 -1.35
C LEU A 163 3.89 -15.43 -2.09
N GLY A 164 4.51 -14.78 -3.08
CA GLY A 164 5.75 -15.26 -3.69
C GLY A 164 6.99 -14.83 -2.91
N LEU A 165 8.14 -15.32 -3.32
CA LEU A 165 9.45 -14.80 -2.88
C LEU A 165 9.76 -13.48 -3.62
N LEU A 166 10.67 -12.66 -3.09
CA LEU A 166 11.01 -11.38 -3.69
C LEU A 166 11.44 -11.49 -5.16
N HIS A 167 12.25 -12.48 -5.51
CA HIS A 167 12.71 -12.66 -6.88
C HIS A 167 11.56 -13.08 -7.83
N GLU A 168 10.58 -13.84 -7.34
CA GLU A 168 9.38 -14.21 -8.09
C GLU A 168 8.50 -12.99 -8.32
N LEU A 169 8.31 -12.13 -7.30
CA LEU A 169 7.59 -10.88 -7.41
C LEU A 169 8.22 -9.95 -8.47
N VAL A 170 9.55 -9.78 -8.44
CA VAL A 170 10.27 -8.99 -9.45
C VAL A 170 10.15 -9.60 -10.85
N ALA A 171 10.20 -10.93 -10.97
CA ALA A 171 10.01 -11.63 -12.24
C ALA A 171 8.59 -11.43 -12.80
N THR A 172 7.57 -11.40 -11.92
CA THR A 172 6.17 -11.10 -12.31
C THR A 172 6.02 -9.67 -12.84
N VAL A 173 6.71 -8.69 -12.22
CA VAL A 173 6.77 -7.31 -12.73
C VAL A 173 7.37 -7.26 -14.13
N ASP A 174 8.50 -7.94 -14.36
CA ASP A 174 9.17 -8.00 -15.66
C ASP A 174 8.28 -8.67 -16.73
N ALA A 175 7.62 -9.76 -16.37
CA ALA A 175 6.70 -10.49 -17.25
C ALA A 175 5.46 -9.65 -17.65
N ALA A 176 5.05 -8.70 -16.82
CA ALA A 176 3.97 -7.74 -17.14
C ALA A 176 4.40 -6.64 -18.14
N GLY A 177 5.60 -6.70 -18.72
CA GLY A 177 6.13 -5.70 -19.65
C GLY A 177 6.68 -4.44 -18.97
N LEU A 178 6.95 -4.55 -17.67
CA LEU A 178 7.48 -3.49 -16.82
C LEU A 178 8.96 -3.79 -16.53
N GLU A 179 9.86 -2.88 -16.87
CA GLU A 179 11.29 -3.00 -16.59
C GLU A 179 11.57 -2.56 -15.15
N PRO A 180 11.94 -3.46 -14.20
CA PRO A 180 12.28 -3.07 -12.84
C PRO A 180 13.51 -2.13 -12.82
N LEU A 181 13.37 -0.97 -12.16
CA LEU A 181 14.42 0.05 -12.04
C LEU A 181 14.99 0.11 -10.63
N GLU A 182 14.13 -0.04 -9.62
CA GLU A 182 14.50 0.06 -8.21
C GLU A 182 13.61 -0.87 -7.39
N VAL A 183 14.19 -1.52 -6.39
CA VAL A 183 13.49 -2.35 -5.41
C VAL A 183 13.89 -1.90 -4.02
N VAL A 184 12.95 -1.34 -3.27
CA VAL A 184 13.15 -0.93 -1.88
C VAL A 184 12.40 -1.90 -0.97
N VAL A 185 13.13 -2.63 -0.15
CA VAL A 185 12.56 -3.59 0.80
C VAL A 185 12.41 -2.91 2.16
N ALA A 186 11.21 -3.00 2.73
CA ALA A 186 10.91 -2.51 4.06
C ALA A 186 11.87 -3.10 5.11
N ARG A 187 12.44 -2.23 5.94
CA ARG A 187 13.30 -2.64 7.04
C ARG A 187 12.47 -3.30 8.15
N GLU A 188 13.07 -4.21 8.86
CA GLU A 188 12.43 -4.86 10.02
C GLU A 188 11.89 -3.85 11.04
N HIS A 189 12.64 -2.78 11.28
CA HIS A 189 12.21 -1.70 12.17
C HIS A 189 10.94 -0.98 11.69
N ASP A 190 10.76 -0.77 10.37
CA ASP A 190 9.58 -0.12 9.82
C ASP A 190 8.36 -1.03 9.91
N TRP A 191 8.55 -2.34 9.71
CA TRP A 191 7.54 -3.36 9.99
C TRP A 191 7.12 -3.34 11.46
N ASP A 192 8.07 -3.39 12.40
CA ASP A 192 7.78 -3.33 13.83
C ASP A 192 7.01 -2.05 14.19
N ARG A 193 7.42 -0.89 13.68
CA ARG A 193 6.72 0.39 13.91
C ARG A 193 5.28 0.35 13.41
N TYR A 194 5.08 -0.15 12.19
CA TYR A 194 3.77 -0.26 11.56
C TYR A 194 2.87 -1.20 12.36
N GLU A 195 3.31 -2.42 12.64
CA GLU A 195 2.53 -3.43 13.36
C GLU A 195 2.19 -2.98 14.78
N TRP A 196 3.17 -2.46 15.52
CA TRP A 196 2.91 -1.99 16.88
C TRP A 196 2.03 -0.74 16.93
N ALA A 197 2.08 0.14 15.95
CA ALA A 197 1.14 1.26 15.85
C ALA A 197 -0.29 0.76 15.62
N HIS A 198 -0.46 -0.17 14.69
CA HIS A 198 -1.74 -0.81 14.38
C HIS A 198 -2.33 -1.53 15.60
N LEU A 199 -1.53 -2.35 16.28
CA LEU A 199 -1.93 -3.08 17.48
C LEU A 199 -2.33 -2.15 18.64
N ARG A 200 -1.59 -1.04 18.87
CA ARG A 200 -1.94 -0.03 19.89
C ARG A 200 -3.26 0.68 19.59
N ASN A 201 -3.50 1.00 18.33
CA ASN A 201 -4.73 1.68 17.93
C ASN A 201 -5.96 0.80 18.14
N LEU A 202 -5.86 -0.50 17.81
CA LEU A 202 -6.92 -1.48 18.08
C LEU A 202 -7.16 -1.67 19.58
N GLU A 203 -6.09 -1.71 20.39
CA GLU A 203 -6.18 -1.78 21.85
C GLU A 203 -6.89 -0.55 22.43
N ALA A 204 -6.45 0.65 22.03
CA ALA A 204 -7.05 1.89 22.51
C ALA A 204 -8.54 1.97 22.16
N HIS A 205 -8.90 1.54 20.95
CA HIS A 205 -10.30 1.48 20.54
C HIS A 205 -11.11 0.50 21.40
N ALA A 206 -10.62 -0.72 21.62
CA ALA A 206 -11.32 -1.72 22.42
C ALA A 206 -11.51 -1.27 23.87
N ARG A 207 -10.51 -0.63 24.47
CA ARG A 207 -10.60 -0.08 25.84
C ARG A 207 -11.61 1.08 25.96
N SER A 208 -11.75 1.89 24.93
CA SER A 208 -12.70 3.02 24.93
C SER A 208 -14.14 2.62 24.59
N HIS A 209 -14.37 1.38 24.13
CA HIS A 209 -15.67 0.86 23.76
C HIS A 209 -15.91 -0.55 24.35
N PRO A 210 -15.89 -0.69 25.68
CA PRO A 210 -15.90 -2.01 26.34
C PRO A 210 -17.17 -2.82 26.10
N ASP A 211 -18.29 -2.14 25.85
CA ASP A 211 -19.60 -2.77 25.64
C ASP A 211 -19.94 -2.98 24.15
N ASP A 212 -19.03 -2.60 23.23
CA ASP A 212 -19.22 -2.79 21.80
C ASP A 212 -18.77 -4.20 21.36
N PRO A 213 -19.69 -5.04 20.85
CA PRO A 213 -19.32 -6.36 20.32
C PRO A 213 -18.29 -6.30 19.18
N GLN A 214 -18.27 -5.23 18.38
CA GLN A 214 -17.26 -5.03 17.35
C GLN A 214 -15.87 -4.81 17.98
N ALA A 215 -15.78 -4.01 19.03
CA ALA A 215 -14.52 -3.77 19.75
C ALA A 215 -13.95 -5.08 20.33
N ALA A 216 -14.82 -5.97 20.85
CA ALA A 216 -14.40 -7.27 21.35
C ALA A 216 -13.83 -8.18 20.24
N ARG A 217 -14.45 -8.17 19.04
CA ARG A 217 -13.93 -8.91 17.86
C ARG A 217 -12.59 -8.36 17.38
N LEU A 218 -12.45 -7.04 17.32
CA LEU A 218 -11.19 -6.36 16.95
C LEU A 218 -10.08 -6.69 17.95
N TRP A 219 -10.40 -6.73 19.25
CA TRP A 219 -9.45 -7.15 20.28
C TRP A 219 -8.98 -8.59 20.07
N ALA A 220 -9.91 -9.53 19.86
CA ALA A 220 -9.57 -10.92 19.64
C ALA A 220 -8.70 -11.11 18.36
N ARG A 221 -9.01 -10.37 17.29
CA ARG A 221 -8.19 -10.36 16.06
C ARG A 221 -6.79 -9.78 16.32
N ARG A 222 -6.71 -8.68 17.08
CA ARG A 222 -5.44 -8.06 17.49
C ARG A 222 -4.55 -9.03 18.26
N GLU A 223 -5.10 -9.74 19.24
CA GLU A 223 -4.34 -10.71 20.06
C GLU A 223 -3.79 -11.86 19.20
N ARG A 224 -4.63 -12.43 18.32
CA ARG A 224 -4.18 -13.49 17.40
C ARG A 224 -3.07 -13.00 16.46
N TRP A 225 -3.24 -11.81 15.88
CA TRP A 225 -2.25 -11.27 14.96
C TRP A 225 -0.94 -10.92 15.66
N ARG A 226 -0.99 -10.35 16.85
CA ARG A 226 0.22 -10.08 17.65
C ARG A 226 1.03 -11.36 17.89
N ASP A 227 0.37 -12.43 18.32
CA ASP A 227 1.03 -13.71 18.54
C ASP A 227 1.61 -14.28 17.24
N ALA A 228 0.84 -14.29 16.16
CA ALA A 228 1.27 -14.75 14.84
C ALA A 228 2.45 -13.93 14.30
N TYR A 229 2.40 -12.60 14.41
CA TYR A 229 3.48 -11.72 13.98
C TYR A 229 4.77 -12.01 14.73
N LEU A 230 4.73 -12.09 16.06
CA LEU A 230 5.93 -12.33 16.86
C LEU A 230 6.51 -13.74 16.70
N ARG A 231 5.68 -14.75 16.42
CA ARG A 231 6.13 -16.14 16.28
C ARG A 231 6.59 -16.50 14.87
N ALA A 232 6.08 -15.83 13.86
CA ALA A 232 6.35 -16.18 12.48
C ALA A 232 6.43 -14.96 11.54
N GLY A 233 5.47 -14.03 11.63
CA GLY A 233 5.34 -12.94 10.65
C GLY A 233 6.55 -12.03 10.58
N ARG A 234 7.15 -11.69 11.73
CA ARG A 234 8.31 -10.78 11.82
C ARG A 234 9.53 -11.29 11.05
N ASP A 235 9.73 -12.59 11.02
CA ASP A 235 10.83 -13.22 10.30
C ASP A 235 10.50 -13.49 8.83
N LEU A 236 9.26 -13.84 8.54
CA LEU A 236 8.84 -14.33 7.22
C LEU A 236 8.29 -13.25 6.29
N LEU A 237 7.57 -12.25 6.83
CA LEU A 237 6.91 -11.25 6.00
C LEU A 237 7.87 -10.14 5.58
N GLY A 238 7.96 -9.92 4.29
CA GLY A 238 8.58 -8.76 3.68
C GLY A 238 7.54 -7.88 2.98
N PHE A 239 7.88 -6.62 2.76
CA PHE A 239 7.15 -5.71 1.89
C PHE A 239 8.15 -5.00 1.01
N ALA A 240 7.86 -4.90 -0.28
CA ALA A 240 8.73 -4.24 -1.24
C ALA A 240 7.97 -3.16 -2.00
N LEU A 241 8.61 -2.01 -2.22
CA LEU A 241 8.23 -1.07 -3.26
C LEU A 241 9.10 -1.32 -4.48
N ILE A 242 8.48 -1.53 -5.63
CA ILE A 242 9.14 -1.74 -6.91
C ILE A 242 8.79 -0.57 -7.81
N VAL A 243 9.80 0.16 -8.26
CA VAL A 243 9.65 1.14 -9.34
C VAL A 243 10.05 0.44 -10.63
N ALA A 244 9.16 0.48 -11.60
CA ALA A 244 9.41 -0.09 -12.91
C ALA A 244 9.02 0.89 -14.02
N ARG A 245 9.64 0.75 -15.20
CA ARG A 245 9.32 1.52 -16.40
C ARG A 245 8.45 0.68 -17.33
N ARG A 246 7.37 1.26 -17.85
CA ARG A 246 6.61 0.63 -18.93
C ARG A 246 7.44 0.62 -20.22
N ARG A 247 7.64 -0.58 -20.80
CA ARG A 247 8.29 -0.77 -22.09
C ARG A 247 7.45 -0.28 -23.26
#